data_04c86f1ec124b2f334155b8f3dbeec61
#
_entry.id   04c86f1ec124b2f334155b8f3dbeec61
#
_cell.length_a   1.000
_cell.length_b   1.000
_cell.length_c   1.000
_cell.angle_alpha   90.00
_cell.angle_beta   90.00
_cell.angle_gamma   90.00
#
_symmetry.space_group_name_H-M   'P 1'
#
loop_
_entity.id
_entity.type
_entity.pdbx_description
1 polymer ?
#
loop_
_entity_poly.entity_id
_entity_poly.type
_entity_poly.pdbx_seq_one_letter_code
_entity_poly.pdbx_strand_id
1 'polypeptide(L)'
;METRRPIEIVYDEIQDAYNWYSAINLFHQINKLKDEDDLEIAKKIIGLNFSQAKEILIPFICKRNKKISMSPKKFERIMRGQLGQNFELAVKKLEKVTGHKLAVKKCAKNRAIEIAKIDKSATCSKADLLFLITTFPAMIVYYEEGVIYTYAKIDDKLWGMPLDGILHELMHFQTDFYYRQNPESPVAKLSEDDYYVLKESLPALLDGSWKPIITLPDCSYPEYQKLRDKLVDFYKRNGDFDELMRFGAEEVERFNR
;
A
#
# COMPACT_ATOMS: atom_id res chain seq x y z
N MET A 1 28.10 1.60 10.27
CA MET A 1 26.86 0.89 10.65
C MET A 1 25.70 1.67 10.05
N GLU A 2 25.06 1.15 8.99
CA GLU A 2 23.80 1.72 8.53
C GLU A 2 22.77 1.56 9.64
N THR A 3 22.25 2.68 10.14
CA THR A 3 21.14 2.69 11.10
C THR A 3 19.94 2.03 10.42
N ARG A 4 19.43 0.92 10.98
CA ARG A 4 18.15 0.34 10.54
C ARG A 4 17.10 1.42 10.55
N ARG A 5 16.37 1.58 9.46
CA ARG A 5 15.21 2.48 9.43
C ARG A 5 14.18 1.93 10.41
N PRO A 6 13.70 2.71 11.36
CA PRO A 6 12.71 2.24 12.30
C PRO A 6 11.40 1.92 11.54
N ILE A 7 10.91 0.71 11.72
CA ILE A 7 9.66 0.22 11.17
C ILE A 7 8.74 -0.08 12.32
N GLU A 8 7.52 0.35 12.22
CA GLU A 8 6.47 0.01 13.17
C GLU A 8 5.30 -0.68 12.48
N ILE A 9 4.77 -1.72 13.09
CA ILE A 9 3.59 -2.45 12.66
C ILE A 9 2.60 -2.40 13.80
N VAL A 10 1.42 -1.86 13.55
CA VAL A 10 0.43 -1.61 14.60
C VAL A 10 -0.96 -1.99 14.13
N TYR A 11 -1.73 -2.63 14.99
CA TYR A 11 -3.18 -2.63 14.94
C TYR A 11 -3.73 -1.74 16.06
N ASP A 12 -4.44 -0.70 15.65
CA ASP A 12 -5.12 0.23 16.54
C ASP A 12 -6.54 0.49 15.98
N GLU A 13 -7.56 0.30 16.82
CA GLU A 13 -8.97 0.38 16.39
C GLU A 13 -9.37 1.80 15.93
N ILE A 14 -8.73 2.83 16.48
CA ILE A 14 -9.01 4.22 16.09
C ILE A 14 -8.36 4.53 14.76
N GLN A 15 -7.14 4.04 14.54
CA GLN A 15 -6.46 4.14 13.25
C GLN A 15 -7.24 3.38 12.16
N ASP A 16 -7.76 2.19 12.49
CA ASP A 16 -8.61 1.42 11.58
C ASP A 16 -9.92 2.15 11.28
N ALA A 17 -10.59 2.71 12.29
CA ALA A 17 -11.79 3.51 12.09
C ALA A 17 -11.51 4.76 11.23
N TYR A 18 -10.35 5.41 11.42
CA TYR A 18 -9.95 6.53 10.58
C TYR A 18 -9.68 6.10 9.14
N ASN A 19 -9.12 4.91 8.92
CA ASN A 19 -8.93 4.37 7.58
C ASN A 19 -10.28 4.10 6.88
N TRP A 20 -11.24 3.49 7.58
CA TRP A 20 -12.61 3.32 7.08
C TRP A 20 -13.25 4.66 6.68
N TYR A 21 -13.15 5.64 7.58
CA TYR A 21 -13.67 6.98 7.34
C TYR A 21 -13.04 7.64 6.11
N SER A 22 -11.71 7.61 6.03
CA SER A 22 -10.96 8.21 4.92
C SER A 22 -11.26 7.51 3.60
N ALA A 23 -11.31 6.18 3.59
CA ALA A 23 -11.64 5.40 2.40
C ALA A 23 -13.00 5.78 1.81
N ILE A 24 -14.00 6.00 2.65
CA ILE A 24 -15.37 6.30 2.23
C ILE A 24 -15.55 7.79 1.92
N ASN A 25 -15.12 8.69 2.81
CA ASN A 25 -15.43 10.11 2.71
C ASN A 25 -14.40 10.94 1.94
N LEU A 26 -13.13 10.52 1.92
CA LEU A 26 -12.05 11.27 1.26
C LEU A 26 -11.63 10.63 -0.07
N PHE A 27 -11.63 9.31 -0.16
CA PHE A 27 -11.18 8.59 -1.36
C PHE A 27 -12.31 7.93 -2.16
N HIS A 28 -13.56 8.04 -1.70
CA HIS A 28 -14.76 7.54 -2.40
C HIS A 28 -14.68 6.04 -2.79
N GLN A 29 -14.03 5.21 -1.97
CA GLN A 29 -13.76 3.80 -2.26
C GLN A 29 -14.91 2.85 -1.88
N ILE A 30 -16.13 3.32 -1.81
CA ILE A 30 -17.30 2.50 -1.47
C ILE A 30 -17.50 1.32 -2.45
N ASN A 31 -17.05 1.47 -3.69
CA ASN A 31 -17.09 0.43 -4.73
C ASN A 31 -16.18 -0.78 -4.42
N LYS A 32 -15.24 -0.66 -3.49
CA LYS A 32 -14.40 -1.76 -3.02
C LYS A 32 -15.13 -2.68 -2.02
N LEU A 33 -16.23 -2.21 -1.46
CA LEU A 33 -17.03 -2.97 -0.50
C LEU A 33 -17.93 -3.96 -1.24
N LYS A 34 -17.88 -5.23 -0.84
CA LYS A 34 -18.70 -6.31 -1.42
C LYS A 34 -19.65 -6.93 -0.41
N ASP A 35 -19.37 -6.75 0.88
CA ASP A 35 -20.17 -7.27 1.98
C ASP A 35 -21.31 -6.29 2.28
N GLU A 36 -22.54 -6.80 2.51
CA GLU A 36 -23.71 -5.98 2.77
C GLU A 36 -23.59 -5.19 4.08
N ASP A 37 -23.04 -5.81 5.16
CA ASP A 37 -22.78 -5.14 6.43
C ASP A 37 -21.82 -3.95 6.22
N ASP A 38 -20.78 -4.12 5.38
CA ASP A 38 -19.79 -3.08 5.04
C ASP A 38 -20.44 -1.92 4.27
N LEU A 39 -21.29 -2.23 3.28
CA LEU A 39 -22.02 -1.22 2.51
C LEU A 39 -23.02 -0.44 3.38
N GLU A 40 -23.69 -1.12 4.29
CA GLU A 40 -24.61 -0.47 5.22
C GLU A 40 -23.89 0.51 6.13
N ILE A 41 -22.74 0.13 6.69
CA ILE A 41 -21.92 1.02 7.52
C ILE A 41 -21.40 2.19 6.71
N ALA A 42 -20.90 1.96 5.50
CA ALA A 42 -20.41 3.02 4.63
C ALA A 42 -21.50 4.09 4.38
N LYS A 43 -22.73 3.66 4.08
CA LYS A 43 -23.88 4.56 3.90
C LYS A 43 -24.19 5.39 5.15
N LYS A 44 -24.00 4.82 6.34
CA LYS A 44 -24.24 5.52 7.62
C LYS A 44 -23.21 6.59 7.94
N ILE A 45 -21.99 6.48 7.40
CA ILE A 45 -20.90 7.40 7.72
C ILE A 45 -20.62 8.44 6.64
N ILE A 46 -21.20 8.30 5.44
CA ILE A 46 -21.06 9.29 4.36
C ILE A 46 -21.52 10.68 4.85
N GLY A 47 -20.66 11.67 4.65
CA GLY A 47 -20.93 13.08 5.01
C GLY A 47 -20.79 13.41 6.48
N LEU A 48 -20.54 12.42 7.36
CA LEU A 48 -20.23 12.69 8.76
C LEU A 48 -18.79 13.21 8.90
N ASN A 49 -18.51 13.95 9.97
CA ASN A 49 -17.14 14.17 10.40
C ASN A 49 -16.59 12.93 11.12
N PHE A 50 -15.26 12.86 11.30
CA PHE A 50 -14.64 11.66 11.89
C PHE A 50 -15.14 11.37 13.32
N SER A 51 -15.36 12.40 14.14
CA SER A 51 -15.84 12.19 15.51
C SER A 51 -17.20 11.47 15.54
N GLN A 52 -18.12 11.85 14.65
CA GLN A 52 -19.44 11.20 14.51
C GLN A 52 -19.30 9.79 13.90
N ALA A 53 -18.50 9.66 12.85
CA ALA A 53 -18.29 8.38 12.17
C ALA A 53 -17.63 7.35 13.11
N LYS A 54 -16.71 7.77 13.96
CA LYS A 54 -16.01 6.92 14.93
C LYS A 54 -16.97 6.19 15.87
N GLU A 55 -18.01 6.86 16.37
CA GLU A 55 -19.03 6.27 17.26
C GLU A 55 -19.79 5.10 16.61
N ILE A 56 -19.88 5.12 15.27
CA ILE A 56 -20.50 4.05 14.47
C ILE A 56 -19.45 2.97 14.11
N LEU A 57 -18.26 3.40 13.73
CA LEU A 57 -17.21 2.51 13.21
C LEU A 57 -16.58 1.63 14.27
N ILE A 58 -16.28 2.14 15.48
CA ILE A 58 -15.63 1.34 16.53
C ILE A 58 -16.47 0.11 16.91
N PRO A 59 -17.77 0.22 17.24
CA PRO A 59 -18.60 -0.96 17.52
C PRO A 59 -18.68 -1.94 16.34
N PHE A 60 -18.74 -1.42 15.11
CA PHE A 60 -18.76 -2.24 13.91
C PHE A 60 -17.45 -3.02 13.73
N ILE A 61 -16.30 -2.36 13.82
CA ILE A 61 -14.97 -2.97 13.72
C ILE A 61 -14.78 -4.03 14.80
N CYS A 62 -15.16 -3.74 16.05
CA CYS A 62 -15.12 -4.72 17.14
C CYS A 62 -15.99 -5.95 16.87
N LYS A 63 -17.20 -5.78 16.30
CA LYS A 63 -18.07 -6.89 15.91
C LYS A 63 -17.46 -7.67 14.75
N ARG A 64 -16.92 -6.97 13.74
CA ARG A 64 -16.25 -7.56 12.58
C ARG A 64 -15.02 -8.40 12.99
N ASN A 65 -14.20 -7.88 13.89
CA ASN A 65 -13.00 -8.57 14.40
C ASN A 65 -13.33 -9.92 15.07
N LYS A 66 -14.53 -10.09 15.61
CA LYS A 66 -14.99 -11.36 16.18
C LYS A 66 -15.37 -12.40 15.10
N LYS A 67 -15.73 -11.95 13.90
CA LYS A 67 -16.09 -12.81 12.75
C LYS A 67 -14.89 -13.19 11.89
N ILE A 68 -13.77 -12.49 11.99
CA ILE A 68 -12.56 -12.69 11.20
C ILE A 68 -11.83 -13.94 11.69
N SER A 69 -11.51 -14.89 10.80
CA SER A 69 -10.77 -16.11 11.12
C SER A 69 -9.36 -15.84 11.67
N MET A 70 -8.76 -14.73 11.24
CA MET A 70 -7.47 -14.26 11.72
C MET A 70 -7.63 -12.87 12.36
N SER A 71 -7.65 -12.77 13.70
CA SER A 71 -7.75 -11.49 14.39
C SER A 71 -6.63 -10.54 13.95
N PRO A 72 -6.89 -9.20 13.89
CA PRO A 72 -5.88 -8.22 13.51
C PRO A 72 -4.60 -8.30 14.34
N LYS A 73 -4.68 -8.63 15.64
CA LYS A 73 -3.50 -8.86 16.50
C LYS A 73 -2.71 -10.11 16.12
N LYS A 74 -3.36 -11.18 15.67
CA LYS A 74 -2.67 -12.37 15.16
C LYS A 74 -1.98 -12.05 13.84
N PHE A 75 -2.63 -11.30 12.96
CA PHE A 75 -2.06 -10.83 11.71
C PHE A 75 -0.85 -9.91 11.94
N GLU A 76 -0.95 -8.96 12.89
CA GLU A 76 0.17 -8.12 13.32
C GLU A 76 1.38 -8.95 13.73
N ARG A 77 1.19 -10.01 14.52
CA ARG A 77 2.28 -10.90 14.96
C ARG A 77 2.94 -11.61 13.77
N ILE A 78 2.16 -12.08 12.80
CA ILE A 78 2.68 -12.74 11.60
C ILE A 78 3.50 -11.73 10.78
N MET A 79 2.96 -10.54 10.54
CA MET A 79 3.66 -9.48 9.81
C MET A 79 4.97 -9.08 10.48
N ARG A 80 4.98 -8.89 11.80
CA ARG A 80 6.21 -8.60 12.56
C ARG A 80 7.27 -9.69 12.37
N GLY A 81 6.85 -10.97 12.37
CA GLY A 81 7.75 -12.09 12.11
C GLY A 81 8.35 -12.06 10.70
N GLN A 82 7.51 -11.87 9.69
CA GLN A 82 7.93 -11.84 8.29
C GLN A 82 8.79 -10.62 7.94
N LEU A 83 8.37 -9.45 8.38
CA LEU A 83 9.12 -8.21 8.15
C LEU A 83 10.45 -8.23 8.90
N GLY A 84 10.47 -8.71 10.14
CA GLY A 84 11.71 -8.81 10.92
C GLY A 84 12.80 -9.69 10.29
N GLN A 85 12.39 -10.74 9.56
CA GLN A 85 13.32 -11.67 8.91
C GLN A 85 13.73 -11.23 7.50
N ASN A 86 12.79 -10.69 6.71
CA ASN A 86 12.96 -10.53 5.28
C ASN A 86 12.90 -9.09 4.79
N PHE A 87 12.40 -8.14 5.59
CA PHE A 87 12.12 -6.77 5.12
C PHE A 87 13.40 -6.05 4.66
N GLU A 88 14.48 -6.14 5.41
CA GLU A 88 15.74 -5.49 5.04
C GLU A 88 16.30 -6.05 3.73
N LEU A 89 16.21 -7.38 3.56
CA LEU A 89 16.63 -8.05 2.33
C LEU A 89 15.75 -7.61 1.15
N ALA A 90 14.43 -7.53 1.36
CA ALA A 90 13.46 -7.08 0.37
C ALA A 90 13.71 -5.63 -0.06
N VAL A 91 13.92 -4.73 0.89
CA VAL A 91 14.24 -3.33 0.60
C VAL A 91 15.56 -3.21 -0.17
N LYS A 92 16.62 -3.91 0.24
CA LYS A 92 17.90 -3.90 -0.50
C LYS A 92 17.75 -4.39 -1.94
N LYS A 93 16.91 -5.42 -2.15
CA LYS A 93 16.64 -5.93 -3.49
C LYS A 93 15.82 -4.94 -4.31
N LEU A 94 14.81 -4.29 -3.70
CA LEU A 94 14.04 -3.23 -4.35
C LEU A 94 14.92 -2.05 -4.74
N GLU A 95 15.79 -1.57 -3.84
CA GLU A 95 16.76 -0.51 -4.11
C GLU A 95 17.72 -0.88 -5.25
N LYS A 96 18.11 -2.17 -5.34
CA LYS A 96 18.93 -2.66 -6.44
C LYS A 96 18.18 -2.66 -7.78
N VAL A 97 16.91 -3.05 -7.77
CA VAL A 97 16.05 -3.08 -8.97
C VAL A 97 15.77 -1.67 -9.47
N THR A 98 15.43 -0.76 -8.59
CA THR A 98 15.08 0.62 -8.95
C THR A 98 16.28 1.54 -9.14
N GLY A 99 17.48 1.12 -8.73
CA GLY A 99 18.67 1.99 -8.71
C GLY A 99 18.65 3.07 -7.61
N HIS A 100 17.58 3.18 -6.86
CA HIS A 100 17.34 4.26 -5.89
C HIS A 100 17.17 3.73 -4.48
N LYS A 101 17.59 4.54 -3.49
CA LYS A 101 17.31 4.26 -2.09
C LYS A 101 15.81 4.39 -1.79
N LEU A 102 15.28 3.50 -0.95
CA LEU A 102 13.89 3.63 -0.53
C LEU A 102 13.67 5.02 0.08
N ALA A 103 12.83 5.83 -0.58
CA ALA A 103 12.53 7.18 -0.18
C ALA A 103 11.22 7.23 0.60
N VAL A 104 11.26 7.92 1.73
CA VAL A 104 10.10 8.32 2.50
C VAL A 104 10.25 9.81 2.79
N LYS A 105 9.38 10.65 2.23
CA LYS A 105 9.51 12.12 2.28
C LYS A 105 9.37 12.67 3.69
N LYS A 106 8.42 12.12 4.45
CA LYS A 106 8.14 12.46 5.84
C LYS A 106 8.07 11.19 6.65
N CYS A 107 8.47 11.23 7.91
CA CYS A 107 8.28 10.06 8.74
C CYS A 107 6.79 9.86 9.08
N ALA A 108 6.38 8.62 9.26
CA ALA A 108 5.02 8.21 9.61
C ALA A 108 4.47 8.90 10.89
N LYS A 109 5.37 9.48 11.69
CA LYS A 109 5.03 10.28 12.87
C LYS A 109 4.01 11.37 12.57
N ASN A 110 4.11 12.04 11.40
CA ASN A 110 3.22 13.15 11.06
C ASN A 110 1.77 12.68 10.95
N ARG A 111 1.54 11.52 10.30
CA ARG A 111 0.19 10.97 10.14
C ARG A 111 -0.41 10.53 11.47
N ALA A 112 0.36 9.81 12.27
CA ALA A 112 -0.08 9.41 13.61
C ALA A 112 -0.39 10.62 14.51
N ILE A 113 0.39 11.72 14.40
CA ILE A 113 0.12 12.97 15.11
C ILE A 113 -1.17 13.63 14.63
N GLU A 114 -1.47 13.63 13.33
CA GLU A 114 -2.72 14.20 12.82
C GLU A 114 -3.93 13.46 13.37
N ILE A 115 -3.90 12.14 13.36
CA ILE A 115 -4.99 11.32 13.94
C ILE A 115 -5.07 11.55 15.46
N ALA A 116 -3.94 11.62 16.16
CA ALA A 116 -3.92 11.90 17.60
C ALA A 116 -4.38 13.32 17.96
N LYS A 117 -4.32 14.28 17.05
CA LYS A 117 -4.94 15.61 17.24
C LYS A 117 -6.46 15.52 17.19
N ILE A 118 -6.99 14.61 16.35
CA ILE A 118 -8.44 14.36 16.22
C ILE A 118 -8.92 13.48 17.37
N ASP A 119 -8.13 12.47 17.73
CA ASP A 119 -8.43 11.57 18.85
C ASP A 119 -7.16 11.29 19.67
N LYS A 120 -7.15 11.81 20.90
CA LYS A 120 -6.00 11.71 21.82
C LYS A 120 -5.67 10.27 22.27
N SER A 121 -6.61 9.32 22.09
CA SER A 121 -6.40 7.91 22.41
C SER A 121 -5.74 7.12 21.27
N ALA A 122 -5.60 7.72 20.08
CA ALA A 122 -4.91 7.07 18.96
C ALA A 122 -3.42 6.88 19.24
N THR A 123 -2.90 5.73 18.81
CA THR A 123 -1.47 5.42 18.93
C THR A 123 -0.62 6.34 18.04
N CYS A 124 0.40 6.95 18.61
CA CYS A 124 1.38 7.75 17.87
C CYS A 124 2.62 6.92 17.54
N SER A 125 3.04 6.94 16.27
CA SER A 125 4.27 6.32 15.80
C SER A 125 5.42 7.34 15.73
N LYS A 126 6.66 6.82 15.91
CA LYS A 126 7.92 7.54 15.66
C LYS A 126 8.72 6.89 14.54
N ALA A 127 8.15 5.89 13.87
CA ALA A 127 8.80 5.16 12.79
C ALA A 127 8.89 5.98 11.50
N ASP A 128 9.88 5.65 10.65
CA ASP A 128 9.99 6.20 9.30
C ASP A 128 8.93 5.58 8.38
N LEU A 129 8.64 4.29 8.57
CA LEU A 129 7.59 3.55 7.89
C LEU A 129 6.62 2.97 8.92
N LEU A 130 5.34 3.23 8.73
CA LEU A 130 4.27 2.72 9.59
C LEU A 130 3.34 1.82 8.77
N PHE A 131 3.27 0.54 9.17
CA PHE A 131 2.30 -0.40 8.66
C PHE A 131 1.13 -0.49 9.62
N LEU A 132 -0.01 0.05 9.22
CA LEU A 132 -1.25 -0.02 9.97
C LEU A 132 -2.12 -1.16 9.44
N ILE A 133 -2.50 -2.06 10.32
CA ILE A 133 -3.42 -3.15 9.99
C ILE A 133 -4.83 -2.58 9.99
N THR A 134 -5.54 -2.82 8.91
CA THR A 134 -6.93 -2.35 8.73
C THR A 134 -7.87 -3.52 8.46
N THR A 135 -9.11 -3.35 8.84
CA THR A 135 -10.22 -4.23 8.46
C THR A 135 -10.99 -3.74 7.24
N PHE A 136 -10.67 -2.55 6.71
CA PHE A 136 -11.19 -2.08 5.43
C PHE A 136 -10.66 -2.97 4.29
N PRO A 137 -11.50 -3.43 3.35
CA PRO A 137 -11.13 -4.45 2.36
C PRO A 137 -10.30 -3.92 1.18
N ALA A 138 -9.41 -2.97 1.43
CA ALA A 138 -8.42 -2.49 0.48
C ALA A 138 -7.16 -2.02 1.20
N MET A 139 -6.03 -2.09 0.52
CA MET A 139 -4.81 -1.40 0.96
C MET A 139 -4.92 0.08 0.59
N ILE A 140 -4.55 0.95 1.51
CA ILE A 140 -4.48 2.39 1.28
C ILE A 140 -3.10 2.85 1.69
N VAL A 141 -2.48 3.66 0.82
CA VAL A 141 -1.12 4.11 1.01
C VAL A 141 -1.07 5.63 0.99
N TYR A 142 -0.38 6.16 1.98
CA TYR A 142 -0.10 7.59 2.09
C TYR A 142 1.41 7.79 1.83
N TYR A 143 1.76 8.02 0.56
CA TYR A 143 3.15 8.06 0.10
C TYR A 143 3.99 9.14 0.80
N GLU A 144 3.43 10.33 0.99
CA GLU A 144 4.17 11.41 1.62
C GLU A 144 4.46 11.16 3.10
N GLU A 145 3.57 10.45 3.79
CA GLU A 145 3.64 10.18 5.23
C GLU A 145 4.36 8.86 5.56
N GLY A 146 4.66 8.04 4.58
CA GLY A 146 5.26 6.72 4.81
C GLY A 146 4.33 5.74 5.53
N VAL A 147 3.02 5.83 5.29
CA VAL A 147 2.01 5.00 5.94
C VAL A 147 1.37 4.05 4.94
N ILE A 148 1.33 2.77 5.28
CA ILE A 148 0.67 1.71 4.52
C ILE A 148 -0.39 1.07 5.40
N TYR A 149 -1.66 1.15 4.99
CA TYR A 149 -2.73 0.38 5.59
C TYR A 149 -2.80 -0.99 4.93
N THR A 150 -2.48 -2.02 5.70
CA THR A 150 -2.46 -3.41 5.24
C THR A 150 -3.72 -4.12 5.69
N TYR A 151 -4.48 -4.64 4.74
CA TYR A 151 -5.74 -5.32 5.02
C TYR A 151 -5.55 -6.65 5.74
N ALA A 152 -6.19 -6.81 6.90
CA ALA A 152 -6.29 -8.08 7.61
C ALA A 152 -7.41 -8.92 6.99
N LYS A 153 -7.06 -9.92 6.20
CA LYS A 153 -7.99 -10.72 5.42
C LYS A 153 -8.94 -11.57 6.26
N ILE A 154 -10.19 -11.66 5.80
CA ILE A 154 -11.28 -12.36 6.49
C ILE A 154 -11.35 -13.85 6.14
N ASP A 155 -10.87 -14.26 4.98
CA ASP A 155 -10.94 -15.65 4.52
C ASP A 155 -9.56 -16.33 4.48
N ASP A 156 -9.54 -17.68 4.59
CA ASP A 156 -8.32 -18.49 4.61
C ASP A 156 -7.63 -18.60 3.23
N LYS A 157 -8.14 -17.95 2.20
CA LYS A 157 -7.51 -17.90 0.89
C LYS A 157 -6.43 -16.83 0.92
N LEU A 158 -5.20 -17.25 1.17
CA LEU A 158 -4.00 -16.43 1.09
C LEU A 158 -3.84 -15.86 -0.33
N TRP A 159 -4.08 -14.57 -0.47
CA TRP A 159 -3.54 -13.80 -1.57
C TRP A 159 -2.15 -13.35 -1.14
N GLY A 160 -1.10 -14.04 -1.51
CA GLY A 160 0.26 -13.71 -1.17
C GLY A 160 0.55 -13.64 0.35
N MET A 161 1.81 -13.58 0.69
CA MET A 161 2.23 -13.21 2.04
C MET A 161 2.05 -11.70 2.20
N PRO A 162 1.79 -11.18 3.42
CA PRO A 162 1.71 -9.73 3.65
C PRO A 162 2.89 -8.94 3.07
N LEU A 163 4.08 -9.55 3.02
CA LEU A 163 5.28 -8.95 2.45
C LEU A 163 5.15 -8.69 0.94
N ASP A 164 4.46 -9.55 0.19
CA ASP A 164 4.27 -9.39 -1.25
C ASP A 164 3.48 -8.11 -1.54
N GLY A 165 2.36 -7.90 -0.83
CA GLY A 165 1.58 -6.67 -0.93
C GLY A 165 2.36 -5.42 -0.47
N ILE A 166 3.15 -5.53 0.59
CA ILE A 166 4.00 -4.42 1.04
C ILE A 166 5.03 -4.05 -0.02
N LEU A 167 5.67 -5.02 -0.66
CA LEU A 167 6.64 -4.75 -1.73
C LEU A 167 6.00 -4.10 -2.95
N HIS A 168 4.79 -4.52 -3.31
CA HIS A 168 3.97 -3.87 -4.32
C HIS A 168 3.82 -2.37 -4.00
N GLU A 169 3.39 -2.03 -2.79
CA GLU A 169 3.23 -0.64 -2.38
C GLU A 169 4.56 0.12 -2.27
N LEU A 170 5.63 -0.53 -1.82
CA LEU A 170 6.95 0.10 -1.80
C LEU A 170 7.48 0.40 -3.20
N MET A 171 7.13 -0.40 -4.23
CA MET A 171 7.41 -0.07 -5.63
C MET A 171 6.70 1.24 -6.01
N HIS A 172 5.46 1.43 -5.59
CA HIS A 172 4.73 2.67 -5.81
C HIS A 172 5.39 3.87 -5.12
N PHE A 173 5.91 3.71 -3.89
CA PHE A 173 6.68 4.77 -3.22
C PHE A 173 7.89 5.22 -4.07
N GLN A 174 8.64 4.27 -4.63
CA GLN A 174 9.78 4.58 -5.48
C GLN A 174 9.35 5.33 -6.74
N THR A 175 8.30 4.84 -7.40
CA THR A 175 7.77 5.44 -8.63
C THR A 175 7.26 6.85 -8.40
N ASP A 176 6.47 7.04 -7.34
CA ASP A 176 5.92 8.35 -7.01
C ASP A 176 7.03 9.35 -6.69
N PHE A 177 7.93 8.98 -5.77
CA PHE A 177 8.95 9.90 -5.27
C PHE A 177 9.98 10.30 -6.32
N TYR A 178 10.52 9.34 -7.07
CA TYR A 178 11.63 9.60 -8.00
C TYR A 178 11.18 10.04 -9.39
N TYR A 179 9.95 9.69 -9.79
CA TYR A 179 9.49 9.90 -11.17
C TYR A 179 8.24 10.77 -11.26
N ARG A 180 7.16 10.49 -10.50
CA ARG A 180 5.93 11.29 -10.58
C ARG A 180 6.12 12.70 -10.06
N GLN A 181 6.86 12.86 -8.97
CA GLN A 181 7.15 14.16 -8.35
C GLN A 181 8.36 14.88 -8.95
N ASN A 182 9.09 14.28 -9.87
CA ASN A 182 10.24 14.88 -10.55
C ASN A 182 9.78 15.53 -11.87
N PRO A 183 9.76 16.87 -11.99
CA PRO A 183 9.29 17.57 -13.19
C PRO A 183 10.04 17.21 -14.47
N GLU A 184 11.31 16.78 -14.36
CA GLU A 184 12.14 16.37 -15.50
C GLU A 184 11.81 14.95 -16.00
N SER A 185 11.10 14.17 -15.19
CA SER A 185 10.69 12.82 -15.58
C SER A 185 9.55 12.85 -16.58
N PRO A 186 9.57 12.03 -17.64
CA PRO A 186 8.42 11.88 -18.54
C PRO A 186 7.18 11.37 -17.79
N VAL A 187 7.35 10.60 -16.73
CA VAL A 187 6.25 10.09 -15.89
C VAL A 187 5.47 11.22 -15.20
N ALA A 188 6.14 12.33 -14.85
CA ALA A 188 5.47 13.49 -14.26
C ALA A 188 4.48 14.18 -15.22
N LYS A 189 4.63 13.94 -16.52
CA LYS A 189 3.81 14.55 -17.58
C LYS A 189 2.60 13.69 -17.98
N LEU A 190 2.54 12.44 -17.51
CA LEU A 190 1.42 11.54 -17.77
C LEU A 190 0.10 12.08 -17.18
N SER A 191 -1.02 11.75 -17.81
CA SER A 191 -2.32 11.91 -17.19
C SER A 191 -2.41 11.08 -15.91
N GLU A 192 -3.39 11.35 -15.04
CA GLU A 192 -3.61 10.54 -13.83
C GLU A 192 -3.94 9.09 -14.19
N ASP A 193 -4.74 8.87 -15.23
CA ASP A 193 -5.11 7.53 -15.68
C ASP A 193 -3.92 6.77 -16.25
N ASP A 194 -3.10 7.41 -17.10
CA ASP A 194 -1.89 6.79 -17.65
C ASP A 194 -0.87 6.49 -16.53
N TYR A 195 -0.68 7.43 -15.61
CA TYR A 195 0.18 7.20 -14.45
C TYR A 195 -0.32 6.03 -13.60
N TYR A 196 -1.62 5.94 -13.36
CA TYR A 196 -2.22 4.84 -12.61
C TYR A 196 -1.92 3.49 -13.29
N VAL A 197 -2.19 3.38 -14.60
CA VAL A 197 -1.93 2.15 -15.38
C VAL A 197 -0.44 1.77 -15.35
N LEU A 198 0.47 2.72 -15.54
CA LEU A 198 1.91 2.48 -15.47
C LEU A 198 2.31 2.00 -14.07
N LYS A 199 1.89 2.72 -13.04
CA LYS A 199 2.21 2.44 -11.64
C LYS A 199 1.78 1.02 -11.24
N GLU A 200 0.54 0.63 -11.57
CA GLU A 200 0.00 -0.71 -11.27
C GLU A 200 0.59 -1.83 -12.15
N SER A 201 1.26 -1.47 -13.23
CA SER A 201 1.96 -2.44 -14.08
C SER A 201 3.38 -2.78 -13.60
N LEU A 202 4.06 -1.86 -12.91
CA LEU A 202 5.45 -2.04 -12.45
C LEU A 202 5.66 -3.18 -11.44
N PRO A 203 4.72 -3.49 -10.53
CA PRO A 203 4.88 -4.63 -9.62
C PRO A 203 5.03 -5.99 -10.31
N ALA A 204 4.78 -6.10 -11.62
CA ALA A 204 5.14 -7.28 -12.40
C ALA A 204 6.63 -7.64 -12.34
N LEU A 205 7.50 -6.68 -12.00
CA LEU A 205 8.92 -6.92 -11.75
C LEU A 205 9.18 -7.73 -10.47
N LEU A 206 8.19 -7.83 -9.58
CA LEU A 206 8.21 -8.70 -8.39
C LEU A 206 7.87 -10.15 -8.82
N ASP A 207 8.67 -10.70 -9.70
CA ASP A 207 8.49 -12.02 -10.31
C ASP A 207 9.14 -13.15 -9.50
N GLY A 208 9.17 -14.35 -10.09
CA GLY A 208 9.77 -15.54 -9.47
C GLY A 208 11.24 -15.39 -9.06
N SER A 209 11.96 -14.37 -9.55
CA SER A 209 13.34 -14.07 -9.13
C SER A 209 13.43 -13.54 -7.70
N TRP A 210 12.30 -13.15 -7.09
CA TRP A 210 12.22 -12.65 -5.73
C TRP A 210 12.09 -13.74 -4.66
N LYS A 211 12.02 -15.02 -5.06
CA LYS A 211 12.05 -16.13 -4.09
C LYS A 211 13.36 -16.15 -3.32
N PRO A 212 13.37 -16.47 -2.02
CA PRO A 212 12.23 -16.81 -1.17
C PRO A 212 11.52 -15.60 -0.50
N ILE A 213 11.83 -14.37 -0.91
CA ILE A 213 11.31 -13.14 -0.27
C ILE A 213 9.80 -13.04 -0.48
N ILE A 214 9.35 -13.27 -1.72
CA ILE A 214 7.94 -13.35 -2.06
C ILE A 214 7.55 -14.78 -2.42
N THR A 215 6.30 -15.14 -2.15
CA THR A 215 5.78 -16.48 -2.40
C THR A 215 5.03 -16.60 -3.71
N LEU A 216 4.31 -15.56 -4.10
CA LEU A 216 3.52 -15.50 -5.31
C LEU A 216 3.93 -14.30 -6.16
N PRO A 217 4.07 -14.45 -7.49
CA PRO A 217 4.22 -13.31 -8.38
C PRO A 217 3.00 -12.40 -8.25
N ASP A 218 3.22 -11.10 -8.46
CA ASP A 218 2.11 -10.17 -8.55
C ASP A 218 1.30 -10.44 -9.83
N CYS A 219 0.02 -10.78 -9.65
CA CYS A 219 -0.95 -11.03 -10.72
C CYS A 219 -2.12 -10.02 -10.68
N SER A 220 -1.95 -8.91 -9.98
CA SER A 220 -2.92 -7.82 -9.96
C SER A 220 -3.16 -7.26 -11.37
N TYR A 221 -4.35 -6.77 -11.62
CA TYR A 221 -4.69 -6.06 -12.86
C TYR A 221 -4.42 -6.87 -14.16
N PRO A 222 -5.14 -8.00 -14.38
CA PRO A 222 -4.96 -8.82 -15.58
C PRO A 222 -5.24 -8.05 -16.88
N GLU A 223 -6.03 -6.98 -16.84
CA GLU A 223 -6.27 -6.07 -17.94
C GLU A 223 -5.01 -5.35 -18.44
N TYR A 224 -3.99 -5.18 -17.59
CA TYR A 224 -2.71 -4.56 -17.95
C TYR A 224 -1.64 -5.58 -18.35
N GLN A 225 -1.97 -6.87 -18.47
CA GLN A 225 -0.97 -7.94 -18.67
C GLN A 225 -0.05 -7.68 -19.85
N LYS A 226 -0.57 -7.17 -20.98
CA LYS A 226 0.25 -6.86 -22.17
C LYS A 226 1.31 -5.78 -21.90
N LEU A 227 0.97 -4.76 -21.14
CA LEU A 227 1.93 -3.71 -20.74
C LEU A 227 2.93 -4.30 -19.73
N ARG A 228 2.47 -5.05 -18.75
CA ARG A 228 3.29 -5.72 -17.74
C ARG A 228 4.37 -6.60 -18.39
N ASP A 229 4.00 -7.43 -19.38
CA ASP A 229 4.93 -8.29 -20.11
C ASP A 229 5.98 -7.46 -20.83
N LYS A 230 5.61 -6.37 -21.52
CA LYS A 230 6.54 -5.47 -22.19
C LYS A 230 7.54 -4.82 -21.21
N LEU A 231 7.05 -4.34 -20.04
CA LEU A 231 7.91 -3.72 -19.03
C LEU A 231 8.92 -4.74 -18.46
N VAL A 232 8.46 -5.95 -18.14
CA VAL A 232 9.33 -7.03 -17.64
C VAL A 232 10.37 -7.42 -18.68
N ASP A 233 9.98 -7.59 -19.94
CA ASP A 233 10.90 -7.95 -21.03
C ASP A 233 11.91 -6.84 -21.32
N PHE A 234 11.48 -5.58 -21.27
CA PHE A 234 12.38 -4.45 -21.41
C PHE A 234 13.40 -4.42 -20.27
N TYR A 235 12.95 -4.52 -19.02
CA TYR A 235 13.83 -4.50 -17.85
C TYR A 235 14.83 -5.68 -17.86
N LYS A 236 14.39 -6.89 -18.22
CA LYS A 236 15.26 -8.06 -18.32
C LYS A 236 16.40 -7.88 -19.33
N ARG A 237 16.16 -7.11 -20.40
CA ARG A 237 17.17 -6.84 -21.44
C ARG A 237 18.13 -5.72 -21.07
N ASN A 238 17.63 -4.68 -20.39
CA ASN A 238 18.40 -3.45 -20.19
C ASN A 238 18.93 -3.32 -18.74
N GLY A 239 18.20 -3.82 -17.76
CA GLY A 239 18.60 -3.78 -16.35
C GLY A 239 18.59 -2.39 -15.70
N ASP A 240 18.14 -1.36 -16.43
CA ASP A 240 18.10 0.03 -16.01
C ASP A 240 16.67 0.46 -15.77
N PHE A 241 16.38 0.90 -14.53
CA PHE A 241 15.03 1.28 -14.13
C PHE A 241 14.66 2.70 -14.62
N ASP A 242 15.62 3.62 -14.77
CA ASP A 242 15.35 4.94 -15.32
C ASP A 242 14.94 4.83 -16.80
N GLU A 243 15.63 3.97 -17.57
CA GLU A 243 15.25 3.66 -18.96
C GLU A 243 13.90 2.94 -19.02
N LEU A 244 13.62 2.03 -18.07
CA LEU A 244 12.29 1.39 -17.97
C LEU A 244 11.20 2.41 -17.75
N MET A 245 11.41 3.42 -16.89
CA MET A 245 10.39 4.44 -16.60
C MET A 245 10.14 5.33 -17.83
N ARG A 246 11.16 5.64 -18.64
CA ARG A 246 10.99 6.34 -19.93
C ARG A 246 10.21 5.50 -20.91
N PHE A 247 10.63 4.26 -21.11
CA PHE A 247 9.92 3.31 -21.97
C PHE A 247 8.48 3.10 -21.54
N GLY A 248 8.23 2.93 -20.23
CA GLY A 248 6.90 2.72 -19.67
C GLY A 248 5.98 3.92 -19.90
N ALA A 249 6.49 5.14 -19.78
CA ALA A 249 5.72 6.36 -20.06
C ALA A 249 5.28 6.42 -21.54
N GLU A 250 6.15 6.04 -22.48
CA GLU A 250 5.78 5.98 -23.89
C GLU A 250 4.79 4.85 -24.21
N GLU A 251 4.97 3.68 -23.60
CA GLU A 251 4.11 2.52 -23.86
C GLU A 251 2.71 2.65 -23.26
N VAL A 252 2.57 3.30 -22.09
CA VAL A 252 1.25 3.47 -21.48
C VAL A 252 0.37 4.42 -22.30
N GLU A 253 0.95 5.49 -22.88
CA GLU A 253 0.21 6.38 -23.78
C GLU A 253 -0.29 5.67 -25.04
N ARG A 254 0.46 4.66 -25.53
CA ARG A 254 0.05 3.81 -26.67
C ARG A 254 -0.97 2.75 -26.24
N PHE A 255 -0.92 2.29 -25.01
CA PHE A 255 -1.79 1.26 -24.48
C PHE A 255 -3.23 1.75 -24.29
N ASN A 256 -3.42 3.02 -23.93
CA ASN A 256 -4.72 3.64 -23.67
C ASN A 256 -5.36 4.30 -24.92
N ARG A 257 -4.69 4.30 -26.07
CA ARG A 257 -5.23 4.77 -27.36
C ARG A 257 -5.86 3.63 -28.15
#